data_dbb089506e69df82d70d12ede7125861
#
_entry.id   dbb089506e69df82d70d12ede7125861
#
_cell.length_a   1.000
_cell.length_b   1.000
_cell.length_c   1.000
_cell.angle_alpha   90.00
_cell.angle_beta   90.00
_cell.angle_gamma   90.00
#
_symmetry.space_group_name_H-M   'P 1'
#
loop_
_entity.id
_entity.type
_entity.pdbx_description
1 polymer ?
#
loop_
_entity_poly.entity_id
_entity_poly.type
_entity_poly.pdbx_seq_one_letter_code
_entity_poly.pdbx_strand_id
1 'polypeptide(L)'
;MFWRMIISVPFFWCAMAQALPSGSFPPPGMTLPEYWGEEHVWWDGRASFKGQVIAPACTLAMEDAWQEIDMGTTPLRDLQSSPAGPEKKFRLRLRNCELAGAGKQVYTATRVRVTFDGIPGETPDKFSLTGQAEGINLQIMDNYGYPVRAGKSMPPLILRGNEDGLDYSLRIVRNGYPLKAGDYYAALRFKLDYE
;
A
#
# COMPACT_ATOMS: atom_id res chain seq x y z
N MET A 1 -10.72 -19.87 81.99
CA MET A 1 -11.85 -19.45 81.12
C MET A 1 -11.32 -19.27 79.71
N PHE A 2 -11.42 -20.29 78.87
CA PHE A 2 -10.87 -20.30 77.52
C PHE A 2 -11.99 -20.03 76.52
N TRP A 3 -11.89 -18.89 75.82
CA TRP A 3 -12.83 -18.56 74.74
C TRP A 3 -12.20 -18.95 73.39
N ARG A 4 -12.80 -19.98 72.80
CA ARG A 4 -12.41 -20.44 71.47
C ARG A 4 -13.05 -19.56 70.41
N MET A 5 -12.23 -18.77 69.70
CA MET A 5 -12.63 -18.11 68.46
C MET A 5 -12.63 -19.15 67.30
N ILE A 6 -13.78 -19.39 66.76
CA ILE A 6 -13.95 -20.16 65.51
C ILE A 6 -13.81 -19.22 64.35
N ILE A 7 -12.73 -19.36 63.59
CA ILE A 7 -12.50 -18.61 62.36
C ILE A 7 -13.18 -19.40 61.26
N SER A 8 -14.28 -18.84 60.72
CA SER A 8 -14.98 -19.31 59.53
C SER A 8 -14.24 -18.87 58.27
N VAL A 9 -13.68 -19.83 57.52
CA VAL A 9 -13.03 -19.59 56.23
C VAL A 9 -14.10 -19.70 55.13
N PRO A 10 -14.39 -18.66 54.34
CA PRO A 10 -15.28 -18.82 53.24
C PRO A 10 -14.56 -19.55 52.10
N PHE A 11 -15.10 -20.67 51.71
CA PHE A 11 -14.71 -21.45 50.53
C PHE A 11 -15.11 -20.66 49.29
N PHE A 12 -14.12 -19.99 48.64
CA PHE A 12 -14.31 -19.40 47.32
C PHE A 12 -14.36 -20.53 46.29
N TRP A 13 -15.54 -20.82 45.82
CA TRP A 13 -15.73 -21.73 44.69
C TRP A 13 -15.36 -20.97 43.40
N CYS A 14 -14.13 -21.21 42.94
CA CYS A 14 -13.68 -20.74 41.64
C CYS A 14 -14.43 -21.57 40.57
N ALA A 15 -15.44 -20.94 39.95
CA ALA A 15 -16.10 -21.52 38.78
C ALA A 15 -15.07 -21.51 37.64
N MET A 16 -14.56 -22.69 37.31
CA MET A 16 -13.78 -22.87 36.08
C MET A 16 -14.72 -22.64 34.88
N ALA A 17 -14.59 -21.48 34.26
CA ALA A 17 -15.13 -21.25 32.95
C ALA A 17 -14.42 -22.20 31.97
N GLN A 18 -15.07 -23.25 31.57
CA GLN A 18 -14.62 -24.12 30.50
C GLN A 18 -14.76 -23.29 29.21
N ALA A 19 -13.62 -22.87 28.65
CA ALA A 19 -13.58 -22.35 27.31
C ALA A 19 -14.07 -23.44 26.36
N LEU A 20 -15.19 -23.20 25.70
CA LEU A 20 -15.66 -24.05 24.60
C LEU A 20 -14.52 -24.09 23.56
N PRO A 21 -14.19 -25.28 23.05
CA PRO A 21 -13.21 -25.39 21.99
C PRO A 21 -13.68 -24.51 20.82
N SER A 22 -12.85 -23.54 20.47
CA SER A 22 -13.01 -22.75 19.25
C SER A 22 -13.24 -23.72 18.10
N GLY A 23 -14.38 -23.61 17.45
CA GLY A 23 -14.75 -24.48 16.36
C GLY A 23 -13.61 -24.53 15.34
N SER A 24 -13.02 -25.71 15.19
CA SER A 24 -12.08 -25.97 14.13
C SER A 24 -12.78 -25.69 12.81
N PHE A 25 -12.26 -24.73 12.04
CA PHE A 25 -12.71 -24.55 10.66
C PHE A 25 -12.55 -25.90 9.94
N PRO A 26 -13.56 -26.36 9.23
CA PRO A 26 -13.46 -27.60 8.49
C PRO A 26 -12.30 -27.53 7.50
N PRO A 27 -11.53 -28.61 7.34
CA PRO A 27 -10.42 -28.65 6.40
C PRO A 27 -10.91 -28.39 4.97
N PRO A 28 -10.05 -27.82 4.09
CA PRO A 28 -10.43 -27.52 2.70
C PRO A 28 -10.86 -28.80 1.99
N GLY A 29 -12.12 -28.87 1.60
CA GLY A 29 -12.74 -30.03 0.96
C GLY A 29 -14.00 -30.56 1.65
N MET A 30 -14.35 -30.08 2.85
CA MET A 30 -15.63 -30.43 3.45
C MET A 30 -16.78 -29.74 2.70
N THR A 31 -17.63 -30.53 2.10
CA THR A 31 -18.96 -30.12 1.68
C THR A 31 -19.78 -29.83 2.95
N LEU A 32 -20.44 -28.69 2.99
CA LEU A 32 -21.45 -28.41 4.01
C LEU A 32 -22.47 -29.55 4.04
N PRO A 33 -22.94 -29.95 5.24
CA PRO A 33 -23.94 -31.01 5.34
C PRO A 33 -25.14 -30.65 4.44
N GLU A 34 -25.59 -31.61 3.69
CA GLU A 34 -26.70 -31.59 2.75
C GLU A 34 -28.08 -31.44 3.44
N TYR A 35 -28.15 -30.69 4.53
CA TYR A 35 -29.36 -30.49 5.34
C TYR A 35 -30.02 -29.15 5.08
N TRP A 36 -30.14 -28.77 3.81
CA TRP A 36 -31.02 -27.68 3.41
C TRP A 36 -32.12 -28.30 2.56
N GLY A 37 -33.31 -28.42 3.15
CA GLY A 37 -34.45 -28.96 2.44
C GLY A 37 -34.71 -28.23 1.14
N GLU A 38 -35.28 -28.91 0.17
CA GLU A 38 -35.50 -28.45 -1.23
C GLU A 38 -36.24 -27.10 -1.35
N GLU A 39 -36.84 -26.58 -0.28
CA GLU A 39 -37.59 -25.31 -0.27
C GLU A 39 -36.72 -24.05 -0.19
N HIS A 40 -35.40 -24.15 0.10
CA HIS A 40 -34.53 -23.00 0.28
C HIS A 40 -33.47 -22.81 -0.82
N VAL A 41 -33.50 -23.60 -1.86
CA VAL A 41 -32.47 -23.61 -2.95
C VAL A 41 -32.38 -22.30 -3.71
N TRP A 42 -33.38 -21.45 -3.66
CA TRP A 42 -33.45 -20.19 -4.42
C TRP A 42 -32.61 -19.06 -3.86
N TRP A 43 -32.13 -19.16 -2.62
CA TRP A 43 -31.42 -18.10 -1.90
C TRP A 43 -29.97 -18.45 -1.53
N ASP A 44 -29.57 -19.70 -1.77
CA ASP A 44 -28.26 -20.16 -1.37
C ASP A 44 -27.23 -19.97 -2.47
N GLY A 45 -26.19 -19.21 -2.14
CA GLY A 45 -25.03 -18.99 -2.98
C GLY A 45 -23.80 -19.68 -2.40
N ARG A 46 -22.96 -20.26 -3.26
CA ARG A 46 -21.64 -20.76 -2.87
C ARG A 46 -20.56 -19.85 -3.43
N ALA A 47 -19.70 -19.35 -2.54
CA ALA A 47 -18.50 -18.64 -2.92
C ALA A 47 -17.28 -19.43 -2.45
N SER A 48 -16.31 -19.66 -3.35
CA SER A 48 -15.03 -20.25 -3.00
C SER A 48 -13.92 -19.23 -3.15
N PHE A 49 -13.06 -19.15 -2.13
CA PHE A 49 -11.93 -18.24 -2.10
C PHE A 49 -10.65 -19.07 -2.12
N LYS A 50 -9.73 -18.69 -2.99
CA LYS A 50 -8.39 -19.25 -3.04
C LYS A 50 -7.39 -18.10 -3.01
N GLY A 51 -6.31 -18.27 -2.26
CA GLY A 51 -5.25 -17.29 -2.15
C GLY A 51 -3.95 -17.95 -1.75
N GLN A 52 -2.88 -17.22 -1.91
CA GLN A 52 -1.54 -17.63 -1.49
C GLN A 52 -0.94 -16.49 -0.69
N VAL A 53 -0.28 -16.81 0.40
CA VAL A 53 0.52 -15.84 1.17
C VAL A 53 1.96 -16.00 0.71
N ILE A 54 2.53 -14.91 0.23
CA ILE A 54 3.94 -14.84 -0.19
C ILE A 54 4.70 -13.90 0.73
N ALA A 55 5.99 -14.18 0.95
CA ALA A 55 6.88 -13.23 1.60
C ALA A 55 7.24 -12.11 0.61
N PRO A 56 7.29 -10.83 1.05
CA PRO A 56 7.78 -9.76 0.19
C PRO A 56 9.25 -10.03 -0.15
N ALA A 57 9.61 -9.79 -1.41
CA ALA A 57 10.98 -9.99 -1.85
C ALA A 57 11.96 -9.01 -1.19
N CYS A 58 11.50 -7.82 -0.85
CA CYS A 58 12.30 -6.77 -0.22
C CYS A 58 11.49 -6.02 0.84
N THR A 59 12.19 -5.33 1.72
CA THR A 59 11.62 -4.32 2.63
C THR A 59 11.90 -2.91 2.10
N LEU A 60 10.91 -2.02 2.16
CA LEU A 60 11.12 -0.62 1.87
C LEU A 60 11.94 0.01 3.01
N ALA A 61 12.94 0.83 2.68
CA ALA A 61 13.67 1.61 3.67
C ALA A 61 12.69 2.53 4.42
N MET A 62 12.76 2.54 5.75
CA MET A 62 11.80 3.27 6.58
C MET A 62 11.78 4.78 6.29
N GLU A 63 12.93 5.34 5.96
CA GLU A 63 13.09 6.74 5.59
C GLU A 63 12.36 7.09 4.28
N ASP A 64 12.14 6.10 3.42
CA ASP A 64 11.50 6.29 2.12
C ASP A 64 9.99 6.00 2.17
N ALA A 65 9.51 5.40 3.27
CA ALA A 65 8.08 5.19 3.48
C ALA A 65 7.32 6.51 3.68
N TRP A 66 8.03 7.54 4.12
CA TRP A 66 7.49 8.89 4.33
C TRP A 66 8.53 9.91 3.89
N GLN A 67 8.35 10.48 2.70
CA GLN A 67 9.28 11.47 2.15
C GLN A 67 8.57 12.81 1.95
N GLU A 68 9.23 13.89 2.34
CA GLU A 68 8.85 15.24 1.97
C GLU A 68 9.83 15.75 0.90
N ILE A 69 9.30 16.12 -0.24
CA ILE A 69 10.09 16.57 -1.38
C ILE A 69 9.83 18.05 -1.61
N ASP A 70 10.80 18.85 -1.26
CA ASP A 70 10.75 20.29 -1.54
C ASP A 70 10.98 20.54 -3.03
N MET A 71 9.95 21.04 -3.70
CA MET A 71 10.00 21.42 -5.12
C MET A 71 10.73 22.73 -5.35
N GLY A 72 10.98 23.52 -4.31
CA GLY A 72 11.58 24.83 -4.38
C GLY A 72 10.68 25.87 -5.05
N THR A 73 11.28 26.97 -5.50
CA THR A 73 10.55 28.07 -6.16
C THR A 73 10.69 27.99 -7.67
N THR A 74 9.56 27.99 -8.37
CA THR A 74 9.51 28.05 -9.83
C THR A 74 8.94 29.41 -10.27
N PRO A 75 9.70 30.26 -10.91
CA PRO A 75 9.19 31.54 -11.41
C PRO A 75 8.08 31.37 -12.44
N LEU A 76 7.03 32.16 -12.36
CA LEU A 76 5.89 32.09 -13.27
C LEU A 76 6.31 32.27 -14.75
N ARG A 77 7.26 33.14 -15.02
CA ARG A 77 7.80 33.39 -16.35
C ARG A 77 8.43 32.14 -16.98
N ASP A 78 9.03 31.26 -16.14
CA ASP A 78 9.68 30.04 -16.61
C ASP A 78 8.63 29.06 -17.10
N LEU A 79 7.49 28.96 -16.39
CA LEU A 79 6.34 28.20 -16.84
C LEU A 79 5.60 28.83 -18.03
N GLN A 80 5.74 30.12 -18.26
CA GLN A 80 5.21 30.79 -19.47
C GLN A 80 6.04 30.43 -20.71
N SER A 81 7.35 30.31 -20.55
CA SER A 81 8.28 30.01 -21.65
C SER A 81 8.45 28.49 -21.88
N SER A 82 8.23 27.67 -20.87
CA SER A 82 8.37 26.21 -20.91
C SER A 82 7.11 25.51 -20.38
N PRO A 83 6.67 24.41 -20.99
CA PRO A 83 5.51 23.67 -20.50
C PRO A 83 5.75 22.96 -19.16
N ALA A 84 7.00 22.87 -18.70
CA ALA A 84 7.39 22.18 -17.48
C ALA A 84 8.44 22.97 -16.69
N GLY A 85 8.36 22.90 -15.37
CA GLY A 85 9.35 23.41 -14.44
C GLY A 85 10.54 22.46 -14.22
N PRO A 86 11.44 22.84 -13.29
CA PRO A 86 12.60 22.01 -12.93
C PRO A 86 12.19 20.61 -12.45
N GLU A 87 13.03 19.66 -12.75
CA GLU A 87 12.86 18.27 -12.30
C GLU A 87 13.51 18.06 -10.93
N LYS A 88 12.79 17.37 -10.04
CA LYS A 88 13.29 16.89 -8.76
C LYS A 88 13.28 15.37 -8.75
N LYS A 89 14.36 14.77 -8.31
CA LYS A 89 14.48 13.30 -8.24
C LYS A 89 14.20 12.81 -6.83
N PHE A 90 13.56 11.65 -6.73
CA PHE A 90 13.42 10.91 -5.49
C PHE A 90 13.61 9.41 -5.75
N ARG A 91 13.90 8.68 -4.69
CA ARG A 91 14.19 7.25 -4.76
C ARG A 91 13.43 6.51 -3.67
N LEU A 92 12.92 5.33 -4.00
CA LEU A 92 12.41 4.35 -3.06
C LEU A 92 13.45 3.24 -2.94
N ARG A 93 14.15 3.16 -1.80
CA ARG A 93 15.19 2.16 -1.55
C ARG A 93 14.56 0.89 -1.02
N LEU A 94 14.87 -0.20 -1.67
CA LEU A 94 14.50 -1.55 -1.27
C LEU A 94 15.71 -2.21 -0.62
N ARG A 95 15.51 -2.85 0.53
CA ARG A 95 16.54 -3.49 1.34
C ARG A 95 16.14 -4.91 1.67
N ASN A 96 17.14 -5.71 2.07
CA ASN A 96 16.97 -7.11 2.48
C ASN A 96 16.19 -7.92 1.42
N CYS A 97 16.57 -7.77 0.17
CA CYS A 97 15.90 -8.44 -0.93
C CYS A 97 16.26 -9.94 -0.93
N GLU A 98 15.28 -10.78 -0.72
CA GLU A 98 15.36 -12.23 -0.86
C GLU A 98 14.77 -12.63 -2.20
N LEU A 99 15.64 -12.78 -3.21
CA LEU A 99 15.21 -13.09 -4.58
C LEU A 99 14.97 -14.59 -4.76
N ALA A 100 14.07 -14.96 -5.65
CA ALA A 100 13.78 -16.35 -6.00
C ALA A 100 15.06 -17.05 -6.47
N GLY A 101 15.36 -18.23 -5.88
CA GLY A 101 16.54 -19.03 -6.18
C GLY A 101 17.73 -18.82 -5.24
N ALA A 102 17.70 -17.82 -4.35
CA ALA A 102 18.74 -17.62 -3.34
C ALA A 102 18.57 -18.49 -2.08
N GLY A 103 17.50 -19.24 -1.95
CA GLY A 103 17.20 -20.09 -0.79
C GLY A 103 16.10 -21.13 -1.04
N LYS A 104 15.69 -21.81 0.04
CA LYS A 104 14.69 -22.88 -0.02
C LYS A 104 13.23 -22.40 -0.19
N GLN A 105 12.99 -21.10 -0.27
CA GLN A 105 11.64 -20.56 -0.37
C GLN A 105 11.22 -20.41 -1.85
N VAL A 106 10.23 -21.21 -2.22
CA VAL A 106 9.68 -21.30 -3.58
C VAL A 106 8.82 -20.08 -3.96
N TYR A 107 8.50 -19.22 -2.98
CA TYR A 107 7.49 -18.17 -3.15
C TYR A 107 8.05 -16.75 -3.00
N THR A 108 9.29 -16.55 -3.40
CA THR A 108 9.91 -15.22 -3.35
C THR A 108 9.72 -14.53 -4.70
N ALA A 109 9.20 -13.30 -4.67
CA ALA A 109 9.02 -12.50 -5.87
C ALA A 109 10.37 -11.99 -6.42
N THR A 110 10.45 -11.86 -7.73
CA THR A 110 11.64 -11.32 -8.42
C THR A 110 11.36 -9.97 -9.10
N ARG A 111 10.11 -9.55 -9.06
CA ARG A 111 9.66 -8.31 -9.69
C ARG A 111 8.87 -7.48 -8.70
N VAL A 112 8.95 -6.16 -8.86
CA VAL A 112 8.16 -5.21 -8.10
C VAL A 112 7.41 -4.28 -9.05
N ARG A 113 6.15 -4.01 -8.73
CA ARG A 113 5.36 -2.96 -9.37
C ARG A 113 5.07 -1.88 -8.36
N VAL A 114 5.14 -0.64 -8.80
CA VAL A 114 4.75 0.50 -7.99
C VAL A 114 3.45 1.07 -8.54
N THR A 115 2.53 1.36 -7.65
CA THR A 115 1.30 2.08 -7.95
C THR A 115 1.29 3.34 -7.12
N PHE A 116 1.19 4.49 -7.77
CA PHE A 116 0.98 5.77 -7.10
C PHE A 116 -0.49 6.14 -7.13
N ASP A 117 -0.97 6.67 -6.02
CA ASP A 117 -2.34 7.13 -5.87
C ASP A 117 -2.37 8.55 -5.33
N GLY A 118 -3.31 9.35 -5.83
CA GLY A 118 -3.47 10.76 -5.49
C GLY A 118 -4.65 11.35 -6.24
N ILE A 119 -4.85 12.65 -6.12
CA ILE A 119 -5.92 13.34 -6.84
C ILE A 119 -5.52 13.41 -8.33
N PRO A 120 -6.27 12.77 -9.23
CA PRO A 120 -5.94 12.83 -10.65
C PRO A 120 -6.11 14.24 -11.20
N GLY A 121 -5.26 14.64 -12.14
CA GLY A 121 -5.36 15.86 -12.89
C GLY A 121 -6.27 15.73 -14.12
N GLU A 122 -6.21 16.71 -15.03
CA GLU A 122 -7.02 16.73 -16.26
C GLU A 122 -6.65 15.61 -17.23
N THR A 123 -5.43 15.10 -17.13
CA THR A 123 -4.98 13.93 -17.90
C THR A 123 -4.50 12.85 -16.94
N PRO A 124 -4.64 11.56 -17.33
CA PRO A 124 -4.33 10.43 -16.43
C PRO A 124 -2.88 10.37 -15.95
N ASP A 125 -1.97 11.03 -16.65
CA ASP A 125 -0.52 11.08 -16.36
C ASP A 125 -0.12 12.27 -15.49
N LYS A 126 -1.08 12.96 -14.91
CA LYS A 126 -0.88 14.14 -14.07
C LYS A 126 -1.69 14.02 -12.79
N PHE A 127 -1.19 14.69 -11.75
CA PHE A 127 -1.84 14.79 -10.46
C PHE A 127 -2.19 16.25 -10.19
N SER A 128 -3.38 16.47 -9.65
CA SER A 128 -3.82 17.78 -9.21
C SER A 128 -3.06 18.21 -7.96
N LEU A 129 -2.81 19.49 -7.88
CA LEU A 129 -2.20 20.16 -6.74
C LEU A 129 -3.27 20.91 -5.95
N THR A 130 -3.04 21.06 -4.67
CA THR A 130 -3.87 21.85 -3.76
C THR A 130 -3.08 23.10 -3.36
N GLY A 131 -3.75 24.22 -3.18
CA GLY A 131 -3.10 25.48 -2.75
C GLY A 131 -3.65 26.69 -3.47
N GLN A 132 -2.83 27.73 -3.54
CA GLN A 132 -3.20 29.01 -4.16
C GLN A 132 -2.70 29.16 -5.60
N ALA A 133 -1.69 28.36 -5.98
CA ALA A 133 -1.18 28.31 -7.34
C ALA A 133 -2.21 27.65 -8.27
N GLU A 134 -2.40 28.21 -9.45
CA GLU A 134 -3.34 27.69 -10.44
C GLU A 134 -2.65 27.53 -11.82
N GLY A 135 -3.24 26.71 -12.69
CA GLY A 135 -2.72 26.47 -14.03
C GLY A 135 -1.60 25.44 -14.09
N ILE A 136 -1.39 24.68 -13.02
CA ILE A 136 -0.31 23.70 -12.88
C ILE A 136 -0.80 22.36 -12.35
N ASN A 137 -0.09 21.30 -12.73
CA ASN A 137 -0.23 19.94 -12.21
C ASN A 137 1.13 19.35 -11.87
N LEU A 138 1.15 18.29 -11.09
CA LEU A 138 2.34 17.49 -10.83
C LEU A 138 2.40 16.34 -11.83
N GLN A 139 3.56 16.11 -12.43
CA GLN A 139 3.87 14.94 -13.23
C GLN A 139 5.00 14.14 -12.59
N ILE A 140 4.82 12.83 -12.54
CA ILE A 140 5.82 11.88 -12.06
C ILE A 140 6.22 10.98 -13.22
N MET A 141 7.51 10.71 -13.34
CA MET A 141 8.05 9.79 -14.34
C MET A 141 9.05 8.85 -13.68
N ASP A 142 9.14 7.65 -14.20
CA ASP A 142 10.21 6.74 -13.83
C ASP A 142 11.54 7.09 -14.55
N ASN A 143 12.58 6.36 -14.24
CA ASN A 143 13.91 6.56 -14.83
C ASN A 143 13.98 6.24 -16.33
N TYR A 144 12.96 5.58 -16.88
CA TYR A 144 12.83 5.26 -18.30
C TYR A 144 11.94 6.23 -19.06
N GLY A 145 11.43 7.26 -18.39
CA GLY A 145 10.53 8.27 -18.97
C GLY A 145 9.06 7.82 -19.03
N TYR A 146 8.70 6.75 -18.35
CA TYR A 146 7.31 6.31 -18.26
C TYR A 146 6.53 7.20 -17.30
N PRO A 147 5.43 7.82 -17.73
CA PRO A 147 4.62 8.65 -16.85
C PRO A 147 3.79 7.78 -15.91
N VAL A 148 3.81 8.16 -14.64
CA VAL A 148 2.95 7.58 -13.61
C VAL A 148 1.52 8.05 -13.84
N ARG A 149 0.57 7.12 -13.67
CA ARG A 149 -0.87 7.40 -13.73
C ARG A 149 -1.53 7.06 -12.39
N ALA A 150 -2.39 7.94 -11.92
CA ALA A 150 -3.06 7.75 -10.63
C ALA A 150 -3.83 6.42 -10.57
N GLY A 151 -3.55 5.61 -9.54
CA GLY A 151 -4.18 4.31 -9.32
C GLY A 151 -3.83 3.23 -10.33
N LYS A 152 -2.86 3.45 -11.24
CA LYS A 152 -2.40 2.45 -12.21
C LYS A 152 -1.01 1.96 -11.85
N SER A 153 -0.83 0.65 -11.89
CA SER A 153 0.47 0.03 -11.68
C SER A 153 1.43 0.36 -12.82
N MET A 154 2.65 0.70 -12.43
CA MET A 154 3.76 0.89 -13.36
C MET A 154 4.21 -0.46 -13.96
N PRO A 155 4.95 -0.45 -15.07
CA PRO A 155 5.59 -1.66 -15.56
C PRO A 155 6.42 -2.34 -14.47
N PRO A 156 6.48 -3.69 -14.43
CA PRO A 156 7.24 -4.39 -13.42
C PRO A 156 8.74 -4.16 -13.60
N LEU A 157 9.42 -3.93 -12.49
CA LEU A 157 10.87 -3.81 -12.42
C LEU A 157 11.46 -5.10 -11.87
N ILE A 158 12.53 -5.58 -12.48
CA ILE A 158 13.25 -6.78 -12.04
C ILE A 158 14.21 -6.37 -10.93
N LEU A 159 14.09 -7.02 -9.80
CA LEU A 159 15.02 -6.86 -8.67
C LEU A 159 16.31 -7.62 -8.97
N ARG A 160 17.47 -6.99 -8.74
CA ARG A 160 18.77 -7.52 -9.18
C ARG A 160 19.74 -7.82 -8.06
N GLY A 161 19.46 -7.43 -6.83
CA GLY A 161 20.41 -7.59 -5.73
C GLY A 161 19.74 -7.60 -4.36
N ASN A 162 20.57 -7.65 -3.33
CA ASN A 162 20.11 -7.57 -1.94
C ASN A 162 19.57 -6.17 -1.57
N GLU A 163 20.03 -5.15 -2.30
CA GLU A 163 19.52 -3.79 -2.23
C GLU A 163 19.22 -3.30 -3.63
N ASP A 164 18.11 -2.65 -3.82
CA ASP A 164 17.70 -2.06 -5.09
C ASP A 164 17.04 -0.70 -4.85
N GLY A 165 16.91 0.10 -5.88
CA GLY A 165 16.32 1.43 -5.81
C GLY A 165 15.46 1.75 -7.01
N LEU A 166 14.28 2.28 -6.73
CA LEU A 166 13.32 2.70 -7.74
C LEU A 166 13.41 4.23 -7.85
N ASP A 167 13.97 4.69 -8.96
CA ASP A 167 14.20 6.11 -9.20
C ASP A 167 13.03 6.73 -9.96
N TYR A 168 12.57 7.85 -9.44
CA TYR A 168 11.50 8.65 -10.02
C TYR A 168 11.90 10.11 -10.09
N SER A 169 11.24 10.83 -10.97
CA SER A 169 11.34 12.28 -11.06
C SER A 169 9.99 12.95 -10.98
N LEU A 170 9.97 14.12 -10.35
CA LEU A 170 8.83 14.98 -10.16
C LEU A 170 9.06 16.29 -10.90
N ARG A 171 8.06 16.81 -11.56
CA ARG A 171 8.07 18.17 -12.11
C ARG A 171 6.68 18.79 -12.13
N ILE A 172 6.64 20.10 -12.04
CA ILE A 172 5.42 20.85 -12.27
C ILE A 172 5.24 21.04 -13.77
N VAL A 173 4.04 20.82 -14.26
CA VAL A 173 3.68 20.97 -15.68
C VAL A 173 2.46 21.86 -15.81
N ARG A 174 2.35 22.59 -16.91
CA ARG A 174 1.14 23.37 -17.22
C ARG A 174 -0.03 22.44 -17.52
N ASN A 175 -1.22 22.83 -17.08
CA ASN A 175 -2.46 22.11 -17.35
C ASN A 175 -3.36 22.80 -18.38
N GLY A 176 -2.91 23.93 -18.95
CA GLY A 176 -3.65 24.68 -19.96
C GLY A 176 -4.50 25.82 -19.42
N TYR A 177 -4.75 25.87 -18.11
CA TYR A 177 -5.44 26.99 -17.48
C TYR A 177 -4.52 28.19 -17.26
N PRO A 178 -5.07 29.37 -17.00
CA PRO A 178 -4.30 30.56 -16.65
C PRO A 178 -3.40 30.29 -15.44
N LEU A 179 -2.13 30.71 -15.53
CA LEU A 179 -1.17 30.57 -14.45
C LEU A 179 -1.41 31.64 -13.37
N LYS A 180 -1.44 31.21 -12.12
CA LYS A 180 -1.49 32.08 -10.95
C LYS A 180 -0.40 31.69 -9.98
N ALA A 181 0.32 32.67 -9.47
CA ALA A 181 1.35 32.46 -8.44
C ALA A 181 0.70 32.14 -7.09
N GLY A 182 1.35 31.29 -6.31
CA GLY A 182 0.92 30.90 -4.98
C GLY A 182 1.65 29.65 -4.52
N ASP A 183 1.37 29.26 -3.29
CA ASP A 183 1.86 28.01 -2.74
C ASP A 183 1.03 26.82 -3.25
N TYR A 184 1.67 25.68 -3.36
CA TYR A 184 1.03 24.43 -3.74
C TYR A 184 1.61 23.25 -2.98
N TYR A 185 0.81 22.21 -2.80
CA TYR A 185 1.22 20.93 -2.24
C TYR A 185 0.42 19.79 -2.85
N ALA A 186 0.95 18.58 -2.76
CA ALA A 186 0.25 17.34 -3.04
C ALA A 186 0.67 16.28 -2.04
N ALA A 187 -0.26 15.42 -1.66
CA ALA A 187 0.02 14.19 -0.94
C ALA A 187 -0.25 13.00 -1.86
N LEU A 188 0.77 12.20 -2.07
CA LEU A 188 0.69 11.00 -2.89
C LEU A 188 0.94 9.79 -2.00
N ARG A 189 0.19 8.72 -2.24
CA ARG A 189 0.42 7.41 -1.66
C ARG A 189 1.04 6.52 -2.71
N PHE A 190 1.86 5.59 -2.29
CA PHE A 190 2.34 4.55 -3.19
C PHE A 190 2.22 3.17 -2.56
N LYS A 191 2.11 2.17 -3.40
CA LYS A 191 2.00 0.76 -3.06
C LYS A 191 3.03 -0.03 -3.85
N LEU A 192 3.67 -0.97 -3.18
CA LEU A 192 4.60 -1.92 -3.79
C LEU A 192 3.91 -3.29 -3.86
N ASP A 193 3.79 -3.84 -5.05
CA ASP A 193 3.29 -5.18 -5.30
C ASP A 193 4.44 -6.03 -5.83
N TYR A 194 4.69 -7.18 -5.19
CA TYR A 194 5.74 -8.12 -5.56
C TYR A 194 5.15 -9.29 -6.36
N GLU A 195 5.88 -9.69 -7.43
CA GLU A 195 5.50 -10.78 -8.35
C GLU A 195 6.65 -11.78 -8.54
#